data_a40fc0f4d8c0e5466c2bf3f980ff1426
#
_entry.id   a40fc0f4d8c0e5466c2bf3f980ff1426
#
_cell.length_a   1.000
_cell.length_b   1.000
_cell.length_c   1.000
_cell.angle_alpha   90.00
_cell.angle_beta   90.00
_cell.angle_gamma   90.00
#
_symmetry.space_group_name_H-M   'P 1'
#
loop_
_entity.id
_entity.type
_entity.pdbx_description
1 polymer ?
#
loop_
_entity_poly.entity_id
_entity_poly.type
_entity_poly.pdbx_seq_one_letter_code
_entity_poly.pdbx_strand_id
1 'polypeptide(L)'
;MKKLRLLCIPPYEGMYNLMTNIAAQRSDVELIIHMGNLEDGLRAVLENRDNNIDAVISRGGTAETIRAHCSDIPACDIIPSVYDVLRTIRLAQSMSDKLAVVGFPSITKPADMLRDIMQYDFKVRTIRSGAECEACLRQLRDEGIQVIAGDMISVTCAQKLGMNGLLIVSGIESV
;
A
#
# COMPACT_ATOMS: atom_id res chain seq x y z
N MET A 1 -1.84 26.95 19.46
CA MET A 1 -2.12 25.50 19.64
C MET A 1 -0.83 24.74 19.34
N LYS A 2 -0.52 23.69 20.11
CA LYS A 2 0.61 22.79 19.77
C LYS A 2 0.26 22.08 18.46
N LYS A 3 1.17 22.07 17.49
CA LYS A 3 0.98 21.32 16.25
C LYS A 3 1.17 19.84 16.53
N LEU A 4 0.38 18.99 15.86
CA LEU A 4 0.62 17.53 15.85
C LEU A 4 1.84 17.23 15.01
N ARG A 5 2.78 16.47 15.55
CA ARG A 5 3.95 15.96 14.83
C ARG A 5 3.66 14.59 14.25
N LEU A 6 3.56 14.53 12.94
CA LEU A 6 3.22 13.30 12.21
C LEU A 6 4.44 12.82 11.42
N LEU A 7 4.83 11.57 11.66
CA LEU A 7 5.83 10.90 10.84
C LEU A 7 5.12 10.09 9.75
N CYS A 8 5.30 10.49 8.51
CA CYS A 8 4.69 9.85 7.36
C CYS A 8 5.70 8.96 6.64
N ILE A 9 5.32 7.72 6.38
CA ILE A 9 6.13 6.72 5.69
C ILE A 9 5.40 6.30 4.40
N PRO A 10 5.46 7.13 3.34
CA PRO A 10 4.91 6.78 2.04
C PRO A 10 5.76 5.70 1.36
N PRO A 11 5.13 4.65 0.80
CA PRO A 11 5.85 3.58 0.09
C PRO A 11 6.22 3.92 -1.36
N TYR A 12 5.72 5.05 -1.91
CA TYR A 12 5.99 5.48 -3.28
C TYR A 12 5.87 7.01 -3.43
N GLU A 13 6.52 7.54 -4.46
CA GLU A 13 6.67 8.98 -4.69
C GLU A 13 5.33 9.74 -4.84
N GLY A 14 4.35 9.14 -5.53
CA GLY A 14 3.03 9.76 -5.67
C GLY A 14 2.35 10.02 -4.33
N MET A 15 2.50 9.12 -3.38
CA MET A 15 1.97 9.31 -2.02
C MET A 15 2.78 10.34 -1.22
N TYR A 16 4.10 10.36 -1.38
CA TYR A 16 4.96 11.40 -0.81
C TYR A 16 4.49 12.79 -1.22
N ASN A 17 4.29 13.01 -2.53
CA ASN A 17 3.84 14.28 -3.07
C ASN A 17 2.43 14.65 -2.58
N LEU A 18 1.52 13.68 -2.51
CA LEU A 18 0.16 13.90 -2.03
C LEU A 18 0.15 14.32 -0.56
N MET A 19 0.87 13.60 0.31
CA MET A 19 1.00 13.93 1.74
C MET A 19 1.61 15.31 1.96
N THR A 20 2.67 15.63 1.21
CA THR A 20 3.32 16.94 1.27
C THR A 20 2.36 18.07 0.89
N ASN A 21 1.58 17.89 -0.17
CA ASN A 21 0.62 18.88 -0.62
C ASN A 21 -0.53 19.08 0.38
N ILE A 22 -1.03 18.00 0.98
CA ILE A 22 -2.08 18.08 2.02
C ILE A 22 -1.52 18.81 3.25
N ALA A 23 -0.32 18.47 3.71
CA ALA A 23 0.29 19.08 4.88
C ALA A 23 0.57 20.57 4.68
N ALA A 24 0.94 20.98 3.47
CA ALA A 24 1.16 22.40 3.15
C ALA A 24 -0.10 23.28 3.31
N GLN A 25 -1.28 22.68 3.26
CA GLN A 25 -2.56 23.36 3.44
C GLN A 25 -3.06 23.36 4.90
N ARG A 26 -2.30 22.72 5.81
CA ARG A 26 -2.66 22.57 7.22
C ARG A 26 -1.71 23.34 8.12
N SER A 27 -2.28 24.12 9.04
CA SER A 27 -1.51 24.88 10.02
C SER A 27 -1.36 24.17 11.37
N ASP A 28 -2.12 23.09 11.57
CA ASP A 28 -2.23 22.33 12.82
C ASP A 28 -1.33 21.10 12.86
N VAL A 29 -0.63 20.79 11.77
CA VAL A 29 0.31 19.65 11.69
C VAL A 29 1.73 20.10 11.35
N GLU A 30 2.70 19.35 11.85
CA GLU A 30 4.11 19.36 11.44
C GLU A 30 4.43 17.99 10.87
N LEU A 31 4.80 17.91 9.59
CA LEU A 31 5.00 16.67 8.89
C LEU A 31 6.49 16.37 8.75
N ILE A 32 6.91 15.19 9.19
CA ILE A 32 8.20 14.58 8.90
C ILE A 32 7.94 13.44 7.92
N ILE A 33 8.60 13.42 6.76
CA ILE A 33 8.36 12.41 5.73
C ILE A 33 9.63 11.63 5.46
N HIS A 34 9.54 10.30 5.55
CA HIS A 34 10.57 9.36 5.10
C HIS A 34 9.97 8.33 4.17
N MET A 35 10.45 8.24 2.94
CA MET A 35 10.06 7.16 2.04
C MET A 35 10.63 5.82 2.52
N GLY A 36 9.80 4.78 2.54
CA GLY A 36 10.22 3.44 2.93
C GLY A 36 9.13 2.38 2.85
N ASN A 37 9.55 1.15 2.69
CA ASN A 37 8.69 -0.04 2.69
C ASN A 37 9.10 -1.00 3.80
N LEU A 38 8.13 -1.65 4.44
CA LEU A 38 8.33 -2.70 5.47
C LEU A 38 9.44 -2.32 6.46
N GLU A 39 10.57 -3.04 6.42
CA GLU A 39 11.70 -2.86 7.34
C GLU A 39 12.34 -1.48 7.23
N ASP A 40 12.41 -0.88 6.03
CA ASP A 40 12.94 0.48 5.85
C ASP A 40 12.01 1.51 6.51
N GLY A 41 10.70 1.31 6.37
CA GLY A 41 9.70 2.13 7.05
C GLY A 41 9.78 1.99 8.57
N LEU A 42 9.92 0.77 9.08
CA LEU A 42 10.11 0.53 10.51
C LEU A 42 11.39 1.18 11.03
N ARG A 43 12.49 1.08 10.30
CA ARG A 43 13.77 1.72 10.67
C ARG A 43 13.61 3.24 10.77
N ALA A 44 12.94 3.87 9.81
CA ALA A 44 12.67 5.31 9.86
C ALA A 44 11.87 5.72 11.10
N VAL A 45 10.90 4.89 11.54
CA VAL A 45 10.17 5.14 12.80
C VAL A 45 11.09 5.06 14.00
N LEU A 46 11.95 4.03 14.09
CA LEU A 46 12.88 3.84 15.19
C LEU A 46 13.91 4.98 15.30
N GLU A 47 14.43 5.46 14.15
CA GLU A 47 15.37 6.58 14.08
C GLU A 47 14.75 7.93 14.48
N ASN A 48 13.44 8.07 14.34
CA ASN A 48 12.71 9.29 14.70
C ASN A 48 12.02 9.24 16.06
N ARG A 49 12.23 8.19 16.85
CA ARG A 49 11.53 7.94 18.12
C ARG A 49 11.69 9.08 19.13
N ASP A 50 12.88 9.70 19.18
CA ASP A 50 13.21 10.81 20.10
C ASP A 50 12.70 12.18 19.61
N ASN A 51 12.08 12.24 18.43
CA ASN A 51 11.60 13.49 17.84
C ASN A 51 10.20 13.91 18.32
N ASN A 52 9.69 13.35 19.42
CA ASN A 52 8.37 13.63 19.98
C ASN A 52 7.25 13.48 18.92
N ILE A 53 7.22 12.35 18.22
CA ILE A 53 6.20 12.03 17.22
C ILE A 53 4.89 11.69 17.94
N ASP A 54 3.79 12.36 17.56
CA ASP A 54 2.46 12.10 18.11
C ASP A 54 1.78 10.90 17.42
N ALA A 55 2.04 10.67 16.12
CA ALA A 55 1.55 9.49 15.39
C ALA A 55 2.40 9.22 14.14
N VAL A 56 2.36 7.96 13.68
CA VAL A 56 2.92 7.54 12.39
C VAL A 56 1.78 7.33 11.39
N ILE A 57 1.97 7.78 10.17
CA ILE A 57 1.04 7.54 9.06
C ILE A 57 1.77 6.73 7.99
N SER A 58 1.22 5.60 7.62
CA SER A 58 1.76 4.75 6.56
C SER A 58 0.63 3.97 5.88
N ARG A 59 0.96 2.97 5.08
CA ARG A 59 0.00 2.22 4.31
C ARG A 59 0.36 0.74 4.23
N GLY A 60 -0.69 -0.11 4.21
CA GLY A 60 -0.61 -1.54 3.91
C GLY A 60 0.39 -2.27 4.80
N GLY A 61 1.23 -3.12 4.19
CA GLY A 61 2.20 -3.93 4.93
C GLY A 61 3.18 -3.13 5.79
N THR A 62 3.56 -1.92 5.36
CA THR A 62 4.43 -1.04 6.16
C THR A 62 3.71 -0.58 7.43
N ALA A 63 2.45 -0.16 7.33
CA ALA A 63 1.66 0.22 8.49
C ALA A 63 1.43 -0.98 9.44
N GLU A 64 1.20 -2.19 8.90
CA GLU A 64 1.07 -3.42 9.69
C GLU A 64 2.37 -3.75 10.41
N THR A 65 3.53 -3.66 9.73
CA THR A 65 4.85 -3.89 10.32
C THR A 65 5.15 -2.90 11.44
N ILE A 66 4.87 -1.62 11.23
CA ILE A 66 5.06 -0.58 12.26
C ILE A 66 4.19 -0.86 13.47
N ARG A 67 2.90 -1.16 13.30
CA ARG A 67 2.00 -1.50 14.42
C ARG A 67 2.45 -2.72 15.22
N ALA A 68 3.00 -3.72 14.55
CA ALA A 68 3.47 -4.93 15.21
C ALA A 68 4.72 -4.70 16.09
N HIS A 69 5.56 -3.71 15.75
CA HIS A 69 6.85 -3.49 16.41
C HIS A 69 6.94 -2.20 17.24
N CYS A 70 6.03 -1.25 17.03
CA CYS A 70 6.00 0.06 17.69
C CYS A 70 4.63 0.31 18.32
N SER A 71 4.29 -0.43 19.37
CA SER A 71 3.00 -0.30 20.06
C SER A 71 2.87 0.95 20.93
N ASP A 72 3.96 1.65 21.19
CA ASP A 72 4.04 2.89 21.96
C ASP A 72 3.71 4.15 21.16
N ILE A 73 3.70 4.09 19.83
CA ILE A 73 3.34 5.19 18.94
C ILE A 73 2.11 4.80 18.11
N PRO A 74 1.03 5.58 18.13
CA PRO A 74 -0.13 5.30 17.30
C PRO A 74 0.26 5.26 15.81
N ALA A 75 -0.10 4.18 15.09
CA ALA A 75 0.14 4.04 13.66
C ALA A 75 -1.17 4.00 12.89
N CYS A 76 -1.39 5.00 12.04
CA CYS A 76 -2.55 5.13 11.16
C CYS A 76 -2.23 4.49 9.80
N ASP A 77 -3.14 3.66 9.31
CA ASP A 77 -3.06 3.05 7.99
C ASP A 77 -3.95 3.82 7.00
N ILE A 78 -3.37 4.28 5.91
CA ILE A 78 -4.12 4.84 4.79
C ILE A 78 -4.65 3.68 3.95
N ILE A 79 -5.92 3.37 4.15
CA ILE A 79 -6.59 2.30 3.42
C ILE A 79 -7.04 2.84 2.05
N PRO A 80 -6.65 2.19 0.93
CA PRO A 80 -7.16 2.57 -0.38
C PRO A 80 -8.68 2.51 -0.42
N SER A 81 -9.29 3.49 -1.05
CA SER A 81 -10.73 3.48 -1.28
C SER A 81 -11.13 2.34 -2.23
N VAL A 82 -12.37 1.90 -2.15
CA VAL A 82 -12.93 0.94 -3.11
C VAL A 82 -12.80 1.47 -4.55
N TYR A 83 -12.87 2.80 -4.72
CA TYR A 83 -12.69 3.46 -6.01
C TYR A 83 -11.25 3.33 -6.54
N ASP A 84 -10.24 3.48 -5.68
CA ASP A 84 -8.83 3.28 -6.05
C ASP A 84 -8.59 1.86 -6.58
N VAL A 85 -9.14 0.88 -5.87
CA VAL A 85 -9.04 -0.54 -6.23
C VAL A 85 -9.78 -0.80 -7.53
N LEU A 86 -11.02 -0.33 -7.68
CA LEU A 86 -11.83 -0.50 -8.89
C LEU A 86 -11.16 0.12 -10.12
N ARG A 87 -10.64 1.34 -10.01
CA ARG A 87 -9.94 2.02 -11.09
C ARG A 87 -8.77 1.20 -11.61
N THR A 88 -7.96 0.64 -10.69
CA THR A 88 -6.80 -0.17 -11.07
C THR A 88 -7.21 -1.52 -11.66
N ILE A 89 -8.26 -2.17 -11.12
CA ILE A 89 -8.80 -3.41 -11.69
C ILE A 89 -9.31 -3.18 -13.12
N ARG A 90 -10.04 -2.09 -13.36
CA ARG A 90 -10.53 -1.75 -14.72
C ARG A 90 -9.37 -1.53 -15.70
N LEU A 91 -8.30 -0.86 -15.27
CA LEU A 91 -7.09 -0.70 -16.08
C LEU A 91 -6.42 -2.06 -16.36
N ALA A 92 -6.30 -2.92 -15.34
CA ALA A 92 -5.73 -4.25 -15.49
C ALA A 92 -6.53 -5.11 -16.48
N GLN A 93 -7.86 -5.07 -16.41
CA GLN A 93 -8.76 -5.77 -17.34
C GLN A 93 -8.59 -5.31 -18.79
N SER A 94 -8.27 -4.02 -19.02
CA SER A 94 -8.00 -3.54 -20.39
C SER A 94 -6.68 -4.05 -20.97
N MET A 95 -5.78 -4.58 -20.12
CA MET A 95 -4.50 -5.13 -20.56
C MET A 95 -4.56 -6.66 -20.78
N SER A 96 -5.30 -7.39 -19.93
CA SER A 96 -5.42 -8.84 -20.04
C SER A 96 -6.59 -9.36 -19.21
N ASP A 97 -7.26 -10.41 -19.71
CA ASP A 97 -8.24 -11.18 -18.95
C ASP A 97 -7.57 -12.09 -17.89
N LYS A 98 -6.26 -12.31 -18.01
CA LYS A 98 -5.45 -13.11 -17.08
C LYS A 98 -4.79 -12.22 -16.02
N LEU A 99 -5.60 -11.74 -15.10
CA LEU A 99 -5.16 -10.85 -14.03
C LEU A 99 -5.40 -11.42 -12.63
N ALA A 100 -4.62 -10.96 -11.68
CA ALA A 100 -4.86 -11.19 -10.26
C ALA A 100 -4.63 -9.91 -9.44
N VAL A 101 -5.37 -9.78 -8.33
CA VAL A 101 -5.10 -8.79 -7.30
C VAL A 101 -4.31 -9.47 -6.20
N VAL A 102 -3.13 -8.93 -5.89
CA VAL A 102 -2.22 -9.46 -4.86
C VAL A 102 -1.81 -8.33 -3.93
N GLY A 103 -1.89 -8.57 -2.63
CA GLY A 103 -1.50 -7.56 -1.66
C GLY A 103 -1.87 -7.92 -0.22
N PHE A 104 -1.61 -6.99 0.68
CA PHE A 104 -2.03 -7.08 2.06
C PHE A 104 -3.56 -6.98 2.20
N PRO A 105 -4.13 -7.34 3.37
CA PRO A 105 -5.59 -7.35 3.58
C PRO A 105 -6.31 -6.05 3.23
N SER A 106 -5.66 -4.89 3.41
CA SER A 106 -6.19 -3.57 3.05
C SER A 106 -6.46 -3.40 1.54
N ILE A 107 -5.79 -4.20 0.70
CA ILE A 107 -5.98 -4.27 -0.76
C ILE A 107 -6.96 -5.37 -1.14
N THR A 108 -6.76 -6.57 -0.59
CA THR A 108 -7.45 -7.76 -1.08
C THR A 108 -8.91 -7.84 -0.62
N LYS A 109 -9.24 -7.34 0.58
CA LYS A 109 -10.63 -7.32 1.05
C LYS A 109 -11.56 -6.50 0.14
N PRO A 110 -11.26 -5.22 -0.20
CA PRO A 110 -12.09 -4.48 -1.15
C PRO A 110 -12.06 -5.08 -2.56
N ALA A 111 -10.96 -5.72 -2.99
CA ALA A 111 -10.91 -6.40 -4.28
C ALA A 111 -11.84 -7.63 -4.34
N ASP A 112 -11.90 -8.44 -3.28
CA ASP A 112 -12.83 -9.56 -3.17
C ASP A 112 -14.29 -9.07 -3.22
N MET A 113 -14.62 -8.01 -2.47
CA MET A 113 -15.96 -7.43 -2.50
C MET A 113 -16.35 -6.95 -3.90
N LEU A 114 -15.43 -6.25 -4.58
CA LEU A 114 -15.66 -5.78 -5.95
C LEU A 114 -15.82 -6.95 -6.93
N ARG A 115 -14.98 -7.98 -6.82
CA ARG A 115 -15.09 -9.18 -7.65
C ARG A 115 -16.49 -9.79 -7.54
N ASP A 116 -16.98 -9.95 -6.33
CA ASP A 116 -18.27 -10.59 -6.05
C ASP A 116 -19.46 -9.71 -6.51
N ILE A 117 -19.43 -8.40 -6.21
CA ILE A 117 -20.50 -7.46 -6.59
C ILE A 117 -20.56 -7.26 -8.12
N MET A 118 -19.42 -7.10 -8.75
CA MET A 118 -19.30 -6.80 -10.17
C MET A 118 -19.28 -8.06 -11.05
N GLN A 119 -19.28 -9.25 -10.43
CA GLN A 119 -19.18 -10.56 -11.11
C GLN A 119 -17.94 -10.62 -12.03
N TYR A 120 -16.81 -10.06 -11.56
CA TYR A 120 -15.57 -10.08 -12.31
C TYR A 120 -14.85 -11.42 -12.15
N ASP A 121 -14.22 -11.88 -13.23
CA ASP A 121 -13.39 -13.08 -13.23
C ASP A 121 -11.90 -12.69 -13.10
N PHE A 122 -11.42 -12.62 -11.86
CA PHE A 122 -10.00 -12.49 -11.56
C PHE A 122 -9.66 -13.16 -10.21
N LYS A 123 -8.39 -13.49 -10.04
CA LYS A 123 -7.92 -14.11 -8.80
C LYS A 123 -7.55 -13.05 -7.76
N VAL A 124 -7.80 -13.34 -6.49
CA VAL A 124 -7.35 -12.54 -5.36
C VAL A 124 -6.46 -13.39 -4.46
N ARG A 125 -5.31 -12.84 -4.07
CA ARG A 125 -4.37 -13.50 -3.16
C ARG A 125 -3.88 -12.51 -2.10
N THR A 126 -4.16 -12.83 -0.85
CA THR A 126 -3.68 -12.06 0.30
C THR A 126 -2.31 -12.55 0.71
N ILE A 127 -1.38 -11.63 0.93
CA ILE A 127 -0.02 -11.89 1.42
C ILE A 127 0.17 -11.19 2.77
N ARG A 128 1.14 -11.67 3.55
CA ARG A 128 1.51 -11.12 4.86
C ARG A 128 2.99 -10.75 4.97
N SER A 129 3.78 -11.09 3.96
CA SER A 129 5.22 -10.79 3.91
C SER A 129 5.73 -10.74 2.48
N GLY A 130 6.91 -10.14 2.28
CA GLY A 130 7.58 -10.13 0.98
C GLY A 130 7.98 -11.52 0.49
N ALA A 131 8.37 -12.43 1.40
CA ALA A 131 8.70 -13.81 1.04
C ALA A 131 7.48 -14.59 0.55
N GLU A 132 6.34 -14.44 1.22
CA GLU A 132 5.07 -15.03 0.80
C GLU A 132 4.62 -14.48 -0.56
N CYS A 133 4.85 -13.19 -0.81
CA CYS A 133 4.54 -12.55 -2.09
C CYS A 133 5.26 -13.21 -3.25
N GLU A 134 6.56 -13.44 -3.15
CA GLU A 134 7.33 -14.04 -4.23
C GLU A 134 6.85 -15.46 -4.57
N ALA A 135 6.61 -16.29 -3.55
CA ALA A 135 6.09 -17.65 -3.74
C ALA A 135 4.70 -17.64 -4.42
N CYS A 136 3.81 -16.75 -3.95
CA CYS A 136 2.48 -16.56 -4.51
C CYS A 136 2.52 -16.13 -5.99
N LEU A 137 3.37 -15.16 -6.33
CA LEU A 137 3.47 -14.66 -7.70
C LEU A 137 4.10 -15.67 -8.66
N ARG A 138 5.06 -16.48 -8.22
CA ARG A 138 5.59 -17.61 -9.01
C ARG A 138 4.47 -18.58 -9.38
N GLN A 139 3.65 -18.98 -8.40
CA GLN A 139 2.51 -19.84 -8.64
C GLN A 139 1.51 -19.22 -9.63
N LEU A 140 1.13 -17.95 -9.45
CA LEU A 140 0.20 -17.26 -10.34
C LEU A 140 0.75 -17.15 -11.78
N ARG A 141 2.05 -16.90 -11.93
CA ARG A 141 2.71 -16.90 -13.24
C ARG A 141 2.61 -18.25 -13.92
N ASP A 142 2.87 -19.34 -13.18
CA ASP A 142 2.79 -20.71 -13.69
C ASP A 142 1.35 -21.11 -14.04
N GLU A 143 0.34 -20.50 -13.39
CA GLU A 143 -1.08 -20.57 -13.73
C GLU A 143 -1.47 -19.71 -14.94
N GLY A 144 -0.50 -18.97 -15.54
CA GLY A 144 -0.68 -18.16 -16.73
C GLY A 144 -1.21 -16.74 -16.47
N ILE A 145 -1.20 -16.25 -15.22
CA ILE A 145 -1.54 -14.86 -14.91
C ILE A 145 -0.46 -13.93 -15.51
N GLN A 146 -0.89 -12.86 -16.15
CA GLN A 146 -0.02 -11.93 -16.86
C GLN A 146 0.06 -10.55 -16.20
N VAL A 147 -1.01 -10.14 -15.52
CA VAL A 147 -1.13 -8.82 -14.89
C VAL A 147 -1.40 -8.98 -13.40
N ILE A 148 -0.63 -8.26 -12.59
CA ILE A 148 -0.81 -8.18 -11.15
C ILE A 148 -1.21 -6.74 -10.79
N ALA A 149 -2.38 -6.56 -10.21
CA ALA A 149 -2.75 -5.32 -9.55
C ALA A 149 -2.52 -5.48 -8.04
N GLY A 150 -1.87 -4.51 -7.39
CA GLY A 150 -1.58 -4.67 -5.97
C GLY A 150 -0.87 -3.48 -5.31
N ASP A 151 -0.28 -3.75 -4.16
CA ASP A 151 0.57 -2.82 -3.44
C ASP A 151 2.00 -2.75 -4.04
N MET A 152 2.84 -1.89 -3.47
CA MET A 152 4.19 -1.67 -3.97
C MET A 152 5.04 -2.94 -3.94
N ILE A 153 4.85 -3.80 -2.93
CA ILE A 153 5.60 -5.05 -2.77
C ILE A 153 5.22 -6.03 -3.87
N SER A 154 3.92 -6.22 -4.08
CA SER A 154 3.38 -7.11 -5.11
C SER A 154 3.79 -6.67 -6.52
N VAL A 155 3.72 -5.37 -6.79
CA VAL A 155 4.13 -4.80 -8.08
C VAL A 155 5.62 -4.96 -8.32
N THR A 156 6.45 -4.63 -7.34
CA THR A 156 7.92 -4.78 -7.45
C THR A 156 8.32 -6.24 -7.67
N CYS A 157 7.67 -7.15 -6.94
CA CYS A 157 7.91 -8.58 -7.09
C CYS A 157 7.44 -9.11 -8.45
N ALA A 158 6.27 -8.68 -8.94
CA ALA A 158 5.75 -9.03 -10.25
C ALA A 158 6.72 -8.61 -11.38
N GLN A 159 7.23 -7.39 -11.32
CA GLN A 159 8.21 -6.88 -12.28
C GLN A 159 9.51 -7.71 -12.31
N LYS A 160 10.02 -8.10 -11.13
CA LYS A 160 11.19 -8.99 -11.02
C LYS A 160 10.96 -10.36 -11.67
N LEU A 161 9.73 -10.83 -11.67
CA LEU A 161 9.32 -12.10 -12.29
C LEU A 161 8.91 -11.97 -13.76
N GLY A 162 9.06 -10.78 -14.37
CA GLY A 162 8.70 -10.51 -15.76
C GLY A 162 7.19 -10.39 -16.00
N MET A 163 6.39 -10.16 -14.97
CA MET A 163 4.95 -9.94 -15.06
C MET A 163 4.64 -8.44 -15.10
N ASN A 164 3.48 -8.06 -15.66
CA ASN A 164 3.01 -6.68 -15.63
C ASN A 164 2.44 -6.35 -14.24
N GLY A 165 2.98 -5.32 -13.59
CA GLY A 165 2.53 -4.87 -12.28
C GLY A 165 1.82 -3.51 -12.37
N LEU A 166 0.61 -3.40 -11.81
CA LEU A 166 -0.16 -2.17 -11.68
C LEU A 166 -0.34 -1.82 -10.21
N LEU A 167 0.20 -0.68 -9.82
CA LEU A 167 0.09 -0.19 -8.44
C LEU A 167 -1.31 0.36 -8.18
N ILE A 168 -1.95 -0.12 -7.11
CA ILE A 168 -3.16 0.49 -6.57
C ILE A 168 -2.73 1.71 -5.78
N VAL A 169 -2.84 2.88 -6.38
CA VAL A 169 -2.48 4.16 -5.75
C VAL A 169 -3.65 4.74 -4.98
N SER A 170 -3.36 5.40 -3.85
CA SER A 170 -4.36 6.15 -3.09
C SER A 170 -4.66 7.49 -3.77
N GLY A 171 -5.93 7.80 -3.96
CA GLY A 171 -6.39 9.12 -4.34
C GLY A 171 -6.42 10.08 -3.14
N ILE A 172 -6.73 11.36 -3.42
CA ILE A 172 -6.83 12.39 -2.38
C ILE A 172 -7.91 12.07 -1.33
N GLU A 173 -8.92 11.31 -1.72
CA GLU A 173 -10.02 10.88 -0.87
C GLU A 173 -9.61 9.81 0.16
N SER A 174 -8.43 9.20 -0.02
CA SER A 174 -7.91 8.15 0.86
C SER A 174 -6.87 8.67 1.86
N VAL A 175 -6.31 9.86 1.65
CA VAL A 175 -5.27 10.51 2.45
C VAL A 175 -5.84 11.71 3.17
#